data_afd674f111d6719a1bbaffda54e72aaa
#
_entry.id   afd674f111d6719a1bbaffda54e72aaa
#
_cell.length_a   1.000
_cell.length_b   1.000
_cell.length_c   1.000
_cell.angle_alpha   90.00
_cell.angle_beta   90.00
_cell.angle_gamma   90.00
#
_symmetry.space_group_name_H-M   'P 1'
#
loop_
_entity.id
_entity.type
_entity.pdbx_description
1 polymer ?
#
loop_
_entity_poly.entity_id
_entity_poly.type
_entity_poly.pdbx_seq_one_letter_code
_entity_poly.pdbx_strand_id
1 'polypeptide(L)'
;MPGFAPLDVLLVRHAESVPIGTPAVEEDDRPLTDAGRAAASELAAELDGYEVTAIYSSPYARALETVELLARRRGLEVQVLADLRERRLSSTLHDGWRATLERAWSDADFAAPGGESGRAAQRRAMGTLDLLRTRHPDGGRLVLGSHGNLISLMLQALEPAVGFAFHMAMPTPALYRLSHDGLRWRITGGHGFAPIDEGDA
;
A
#
# COMPACT_ATOMS: atom_id res chain seq x y z
N MET A 1 -25.44 -8.21 -19.66
CA MET A 1 -24.12 -8.41 -19.05
C MET A 1 -24.32 -8.46 -17.56
N PRO A 2 -23.97 -9.53 -16.82
CA PRO A 2 -23.95 -9.42 -15.38
C PRO A 2 -22.94 -8.31 -15.03
N GLY A 3 -23.40 -7.26 -14.39
CA GLY A 3 -22.54 -6.19 -13.91
C GLY A 3 -21.60 -6.77 -12.85
N PHE A 4 -20.30 -6.49 -12.95
CA PHE A 4 -19.38 -6.80 -11.85
C PHE A 4 -19.84 -6.04 -10.61
N ALA A 5 -19.93 -6.73 -9.48
CA ALA A 5 -20.19 -6.08 -8.21
C ALA A 5 -19.04 -5.10 -7.86
N PRO A 6 -19.33 -3.98 -7.21
CA PRO A 6 -18.31 -3.01 -6.81
C PRO A 6 -17.23 -3.69 -5.96
N LEU A 7 -15.96 -3.39 -6.24
CA LEU A 7 -14.83 -3.85 -5.45
C LEU A 7 -14.11 -2.63 -4.88
N ASP A 8 -14.08 -2.55 -3.55
CA ASP A 8 -13.33 -1.54 -2.83
C ASP A 8 -12.01 -2.10 -2.29
N VAL A 9 -10.98 -1.28 -2.35
CA VAL A 9 -9.66 -1.58 -1.83
C VAL A 9 -9.22 -0.47 -0.90
N LEU A 10 -8.96 -0.81 0.35
CA LEU A 10 -8.32 0.05 1.33
C LEU A 10 -6.81 -0.20 1.30
N LEU A 11 -6.06 0.69 0.65
CA LEU A 11 -4.60 0.66 0.63
C LEU A 11 -4.07 1.22 1.95
N VAL A 12 -3.32 0.42 2.68
CA VAL A 12 -2.72 0.77 3.96
C VAL A 12 -1.21 0.86 3.80
N ARG A 13 -0.63 2.08 3.95
CA ARG A 13 0.79 2.22 4.20
C ARG A 13 1.09 1.69 5.61
N HIS A 14 2.12 0.86 5.73
CA HIS A 14 2.54 0.34 7.04
C HIS A 14 2.78 1.47 8.06
N ALA A 15 2.54 1.18 9.33
CA ALA A 15 2.84 2.07 10.44
C ALA A 15 4.36 2.20 10.67
N GLU A 16 4.76 3.05 11.60
CA GLU A 16 6.18 3.30 11.86
C GLU A 16 6.94 2.00 12.19
N SER A 17 8.04 1.78 11.49
CA SER A 17 8.92 0.63 11.69
C SER A 17 10.31 1.06 12.15
N VAL A 18 11.07 0.15 12.74
CA VAL A 18 12.46 0.41 13.10
C VAL A 18 13.22 0.96 11.88
N PRO A 19 14.18 1.89 12.07
CA PRO A 19 14.87 2.56 10.97
C PRO A 19 15.60 1.59 10.03
N ILE A 20 15.73 1.99 8.77
CA ILE A 20 16.61 1.31 7.81
C ILE A 20 18.04 1.36 8.35
N GLY A 21 18.76 0.24 8.22
CA GLY A 21 20.14 0.11 8.72
C GLY A 21 20.25 -0.18 10.21
N THR A 22 19.14 -0.52 10.89
CA THR A 22 19.19 -1.04 12.27
C THR A 22 20.07 -2.29 12.30
N PRO A 23 21.11 -2.35 13.16
CA PRO A 23 22.00 -3.51 13.23
C PRO A 23 21.27 -4.83 13.42
N ALA A 24 21.68 -5.86 12.71
CA ALA A 24 21.13 -7.22 12.74
C ALA A 24 19.65 -7.34 12.32
N VAL A 25 19.09 -6.33 11.64
CA VAL A 25 17.73 -6.37 11.09
C VAL A 25 17.77 -6.21 9.58
N GLU A 26 17.34 -7.22 8.85
CA GLU A 26 17.21 -7.15 7.39
C GLU A 26 16.04 -6.21 7.00
N GLU A 27 16.11 -5.65 5.80
CA GLU A 27 15.10 -4.67 5.31
C GLU A 27 13.68 -5.26 5.32
N ASP A 28 13.53 -6.52 4.96
CA ASP A 28 12.24 -7.19 4.86
C ASP A 28 11.67 -7.53 6.24
N ASP A 29 12.55 -7.73 7.24
CA ASP A 29 12.23 -8.16 8.60
C ASP A 29 12.10 -7.00 9.60
N ARG A 30 12.21 -5.74 9.15
CA ARG A 30 12.05 -4.58 10.04
C ARG A 30 10.65 -4.56 10.68
N PRO A 31 10.54 -4.77 12.01
CA PRO A 31 9.26 -4.78 12.71
C PRO A 31 8.74 -3.34 12.94
N LEU A 32 7.50 -3.22 13.37
CA LEU A 32 6.98 -1.96 13.88
C LEU A 32 7.69 -1.53 15.17
N THR A 33 7.79 -0.22 15.37
CA THR A 33 8.11 0.36 16.69
C THR A 33 6.93 0.23 17.64
N ASP A 34 7.10 0.56 18.92
CA ASP A 34 5.98 0.63 19.87
C ASP A 34 4.94 1.67 19.44
N ALA A 35 5.40 2.83 18.94
CA ALA A 35 4.54 3.85 18.38
C ALA A 35 3.81 3.34 17.12
N GLY A 36 4.52 2.59 16.26
CA GLY A 36 3.92 1.96 15.08
C GLY A 36 2.84 0.93 15.45
N ARG A 37 3.06 0.12 16.48
CA ARG A 37 2.04 -0.83 16.98
C ARG A 37 0.81 -0.13 17.54
N ALA A 38 0.99 0.99 18.26
CA ALA A 38 -0.12 1.82 18.75
C ALA A 38 -0.92 2.39 17.57
N ALA A 39 -0.25 2.99 16.58
CA ALA A 39 -0.90 3.53 15.39
C ALA A 39 -1.62 2.45 14.55
N ALA A 40 -1.06 1.24 14.45
CA ALA A 40 -1.73 0.11 13.81
C ALA A 40 -2.99 -0.33 14.56
N SER A 41 -3.00 -0.22 15.89
CA SER A 41 -4.18 -0.49 16.72
C SER A 41 -5.27 0.56 16.52
N GLU A 42 -4.90 1.84 16.40
CA GLU A 42 -5.83 2.93 16.11
C GLU A 42 -6.45 2.76 14.73
N LEU A 43 -5.63 2.46 13.71
CA LEU A 43 -6.11 2.16 12.36
C LEU A 43 -7.08 0.97 12.34
N ALA A 44 -6.79 -0.10 13.08
CA ALA A 44 -7.70 -1.24 13.18
C ALA A 44 -9.04 -0.87 13.82
N ALA A 45 -9.04 0.06 14.79
CA ALA A 45 -10.27 0.58 15.41
C ALA A 45 -11.04 1.52 14.45
N GLU A 46 -10.34 2.37 13.70
CA GLU A 46 -10.94 3.20 12.65
C GLU A 46 -11.68 2.35 11.60
N LEU A 47 -11.14 1.19 11.29
CA LEU A 47 -11.72 0.27 10.32
C LEU A 47 -12.79 -0.68 10.91
N ASP A 48 -13.13 -0.57 12.20
CA ASP A 48 -14.15 -1.46 12.82
C ASP A 48 -15.55 -1.28 12.21
N GLY A 49 -15.87 -0.11 11.66
CA GLY A 49 -17.14 0.16 10.94
C GLY A 49 -17.20 -0.42 9.52
N TYR A 50 -16.08 -0.88 8.95
CA TYR A 50 -16.04 -1.38 7.57
C TYR A 50 -16.25 -2.88 7.49
N GLU A 51 -17.09 -3.35 6.58
CA GLU A 51 -17.21 -4.78 6.25
C GLU A 51 -16.04 -5.24 5.38
N VAL A 52 -14.94 -5.64 6.03
CA VAL A 52 -13.76 -6.17 5.33
C VAL A 52 -13.99 -7.64 5.00
N THR A 53 -13.86 -8.00 3.70
CA THR A 53 -14.09 -9.37 3.21
C THR A 53 -12.81 -10.18 3.05
N ALA A 54 -11.66 -9.53 2.82
CA ALA A 54 -10.35 -10.17 2.78
C ALA A 54 -9.23 -9.18 3.07
N ILE A 55 -8.11 -9.70 3.59
CA ILE A 55 -6.92 -8.90 3.92
C ILE A 55 -5.71 -9.51 3.21
N TYR A 56 -5.00 -8.65 2.50
CA TYR A 56 -3.76 -8.96 1.81
C TYR A 56 -2.63 -8.10 2.35
N SER A 57 -1.40 -8.60 2.28
CA SER A 57 -0.23 -7.81 2.68
C SER A 57 1.01 -8.12 1.84
N SER A 58 1.88 -7.13 1.74
CA SER A 58 3.29 -7.32 1.44
C SER A 58 3.89 -8.39 2.38
N PRO A 59 4.91 -9.15 1.94
CA PRO A 59 5.63 -10.08 2.81
C PRO A 59 6.46 -9.40 3.90
N TYR A 60 6.70 -8.09 3.83
CA TYR A 60 7.56 -7.39 4.78
C TYR A 60 6.90 -7.27 6.16
N ALA A 61 7.67 -7.54 7.23
CA ALA A 61 7.18 -7.63 8.60
C ALA A 61 6.33 -6.41 8.99
N ARG A 62 6.80 -5.18 8.74
CA ARG A 62 6.08 -3.94 9.06
C ARG A 62 4.70 -3.82 8.42
N ALA A 63 4.54 -4.34 7.21
CA ALA A 63 3.25 -4.29 6.52
C ALA A 63 2.30 -5.37 7.07
N LEU A 64 2.81 -6.57 7.33
CA LEU A 64 2.08 -7.65 7.97
C LEU A 64 1.59 -7.23 9.36
N GLU A 65 2.48 -6.77 10.23
CA GLU A 65 2.15 -6.34 11.60
C GLU A 65 1.11 -5.21 11.61
N THR A 66 1.13 -4.31 10.61
CA THR A 66 0.16 -3.20 10.54
C THR A 66 -1.28 -3.69 10.34
N VAL A 67 -1.50 -4.74 9.53
CA VAL A 67 -2.85 -5.22 9.22
C VAL A 67 -3.28 -6.44 10.05
N GLU A 68 -2.33 -7.06 10.75
CA GLU A 68 -2.58 -8.31 11.49
C GLU A 68 -3.59 -8.15 12.63
N LEU A 69 -3.58 -7.00 13.31
CA LEU A 69 -4.55 -6.76 14.39
C LEU A 69 -5.97 -6.66 13.84
N LEU A 70 -6.16 -5.96 12.72
CA LEU A 70 -7.45 -5.93 12.03
C LEU A 70 -7.89 -7.34 11.62
N ALA A 71 -6.96 -8.13 11.04
CA ALA A 71 -7.23 -9.50 10.64
C ALA A 71 -7.73 -10.35 11.82
N ARG A 72 -7.04 -10.29 12.96
CA ARG A 72 -7.44 -10.98 14.19
C ARG A 72 -8.82 -10.55 14.68
N ARG A 73 -9.12 -9.25 14.71
CA ARG A 73 -10.44 -8.73 15.12
C ARG A 73 -11.57 -9.23 14.23
N ARG A 74 -11.29 -9.44 12.94
CA ARG A 74 -12.27 -9.88 11.93
C ARG A 74 -12.35 -11.40 11.78
N GLY A 75 -11.46 -12.17 12.42
CA GLY A 75 -11.35 -13.60 12.19
C GLY A 75 -10.92 -13.96 10.77
N LEU A 76 -10.17 -13.06 10.12
CA LEU A 76 -9.66 -13.23 8.77
C LEU A 76 -8.17 -13.59 8.79
N GLU A 77 -7.73 -14.34 7.79
CA GLU A 77 -6.30 -14.59 7.57
C GLU A 77 -5.70 -13.50 6.66
N VAL A 78 -4.44 -13.13 6.92
CA VAL A 78 -3.69 -12.23 6.03
C VAL A 78 -3.07 -13.06 4.91
N GLN A 79 -3.49 -12.81 3.68
CA GLN A 79 -2.94 -13.43 2.48
C GLN A 79 -1.73 -12.64 1.98
N VAL A 80 -0.57 -13.28 1.86
CA VAL A 80 0.66 -12.62 1.43
C VAL A 80 0.74 -12.55 -0.10
N LEU A 81 0.96 -11.34 -0.62
CA LEU A 81 1.21 -11.08 -2.04
C LEU A 81 2.57 -10.42 -2.21
N ALA A 82 3.51 -11.13 -2.83
CA ALA A 82 4.88 -10.63 -3.06
C ALA A 82 4.89 -9.31 -3.87
N ASP A 83 3.89 -9.10 -4.71
CA ASP A 83 3.77 -7.92 -5.55
C ASP A 83 3.29 -6.66 -4.80
N LEU A 84 2.93 -6.78 -3.52
CA LEU A 84 2.68 -5.65 -2.62
C LEU A 84 3.96 -5.16 -1.90
N ARG A 85 5.14 -5.77 -2.13
CA ARG A 85 6.41 -5.34 -1.54
C ARG A 85 6.80 -3.93 -1.99
N GLU A 86 7.58 -3.25 -1.14
CA GLU A 86 8.09 -1.92 -1.48
C GLU A 86 8.93 -1.93 -2.78
N ARG A 87 8.90 -0.81 -3.50
CA ARG A 87 9.82 -0.57 -4.61
C ARG A 87 11.25 -0.59 -4.09
N ARG A 88 12.08 -1.48 -4.62
CA ARG A 88 13.50 -1.47 -4.31
C ARG A 88 14.19 -0.36 -5.11
N LEU A 89 14.71 0.66 -4.43
CA LEU A 89 15.40 1.77 -5.09
C LEU A 89 16.80 1.39 -5.53
N SER A 90 17.51 0.59 -4.72
CA SER A 90 18.87 0.11 -5.01
C SER A 90 19.15 -1.16 -4.19
N SER A 91 20.20 -1.89 -4.55
CA SER A 91 20.65 -3.07 -3.77
C SER A 91 21.41 -2.68 -2.50
N THR A 92 21.86 -1.43 -2.38
CA THR A 92 22.68 -0.94 -1.25
C THR A 92 22.17 0.40 -0.76
N LEU A 93 22.19 0.60 0.55
CA LEU A 93 22.05 1.93 1.14
C LEU A 93 23.33 2.71 0.86
N HIS A 94 23.18 3.95 0.41
CA HIS A 94 24.30 4.87 0.13
C HIS A 94 23.92 6.31 0.51
N ASP A 95 24.91 7.16 0.75
CA ASP A 95 24.70 8.55 1.20
C ASP A 95 23.88 9.39 0.22
N GLY A 96 23.80 9.00 -1.05
CA GLY A 96 23.01 9.66 -2.10
C GLY A 96 21.59 9.13 -2.28
N TRP A 97 21.02 8.37 -1.32
CA TRP A 97 19.69 7.75 -1.47
C TRP A 97 18.58 8.76 -1.84
N ARG A 98 18.63 9.97 -1.30
CA ARG A 98 17.66 11.02 -1.60
C ARG A 98 17.70 11.47 -3.06
N ALA A 99 18.91 11.71 -3.59
CA ALA A 99 19.10 12.06 -5.00
C ALA A 99 18.67 10.90 -5.92
N THR A 100 18.92 9.67 -5.51
CA THR A 100 18.46 8.46 -6.22
C THR A 100 16.93 8.39 -6.22
N LEU A 101 16.29 8.67 -5.10
CA LEU A 101 14.82 8.71 -5.00
C LEU A 101 14.24 9.83 -5.88
N GLU A 102 14.78 11.05 -5.81
CA GLU A 102 14.34 12.18 -6.65
C GLU A 102 14.46 11.86 -8.15
N ARG A 103 15.61 11.29 -8.55
CA ARG A 103 15.81 10.82 -9.93
C ARG A 103 14.81 9.74 -10.32
N ALA A 104 14.55 8.79 -9.44
CA ALA A 104 13.62 7.69 -9.67
C ALA A 104 12.16 8.16 -9.80
N TRP A 105 11.83 9.34 -9.28
CA TRP A 105 10.53 9.99 -9.47
C TRP A 105 10.49 10.91 -10.70
N SER A 106 11.62 11.50 -11.09
CA SER A 106 11.69 12.34 -12.30
C SER A 106 11.79 11.54 -13.60
N ASP A 107 12.32 10.32 -13.52
CA ASP A 107 12.48 9.39 -14.65
C ASP A 107 11.86 8.03 -14.27
N ALA A 108 10.68 7.74 -14.80
CA ALA A 108 9.94 6.52 -14.48
C ALA A 108 10.65 5.24 -14.95
N ASP A 109 11.55 5.33 -15.90
CA ASP A 109 12.31 4.20 -16.44
C ASP A 109 13.67 4.03 -15.74
N PHE A 110 14.10 5.00 -14.94
CA PHE A 110 15.33 4.91 -14.18
C PHE A 110 15.25 3.80 -13.12
N ALA A 111 16.29 2.95 -13.11
CA ALA A 111 16.56 1.97 -12.06
C ALA A 111 18.04 2.06 -11.67
N ALA A 112 18.33 2.28 -10.40
CA ALA A 112 19.68 2.15 -9.88
C ALA A 112 20.12 0.66 -9.88
N PRO A 113 21.41 0.35 -9.78
CA PRO A 113 21.89 -1.04 -9.76
C PRO A 113 21.18 -1.89 -8.70
N GLY A 114 20.59 -3.01 -9.13
CA GLY A 114 19.80 -3.91 -8.29
C GLY A 114 18.46 -3.34 -7.82
N GLY A 115 18.07 -2.16 -8.32
CA GLY A 115 16.79 -1.52 -8.05
C GLY A 115 15.72 -1.86 -9.09
N GLU A 116 14.51 -1.36 -8.83
CA GLU A 116 13.32 -1.48 -9.69
C GLU A 116 12.96 -0.09 -10.23
N SER A 117 12.65 0.04 -11.53
CA SER A 117 12.18 1.31 -12.09
C SER A 117 10.76 1.64 -11.59
N GLY A 118 10.40 2.93 -11.58
CA GLY A 118 9.04 3.36 -11.22
C GLY A 118 7.98 2.70 -12.07
N ARG A 119 8.23 2.62 -13.38
CA ARG A 119 7.32 1.97 -14.34
C ARG A 119 7.15 0.46 -14.08
N ALA A 120 8.22 -0.24 -13.68
CA ALA A 120 8.13 -1.67 -13.36
C ALA A 120 7.31 -1.89 -12.07
N ALA A 121 7.62 -1.11 -11.02
CA ALA A 121 6.87 -1.16 -9.76
C ALA A 121 5.39 -0.82 -9.96
N GLN A 122 5.08 0.22 -10.73
CA GLN A 122 3.70 0.63 -11.04
C GLN A 122 2.94 -0.47 -11.80
N ARG A 123 3.53 -1.07 -12.83
CA ARG A 123 2.90 -2.20 -13.55
C ARG A 123 2.60 -3.39 -12.63
N ARG A 124 3.55 -3.76 -11.78
CA ARG A 124 3.39 -4.82 -10.79
C ARG A 124 2.24 -4.53 -9.84
N ALA A 125 2.21 -3.32 -9.31
CA ALA A 125 1.19 -2.87 -8.38
C ALA A 125 -0.22 -2.85 -9.01
N MET A 126 -0.37 -2.30 -10.22
CA MET A 126 -1.64 -2.30 -10.94
C MET A 126 -2.08 -3.71 -11.34
N GLY A 127 -1.13 -4.57 -11.75
CA GLY A 127 -1.41 -5.98 -12.00
C GLY A 127 -1.95 -6.73 -10.78
N THR A 128 -1.53 -6.33 -9.57
CA THR A 128 -2.09 -6.86 -8.32
C THR A 128 -3.56 -6.48 -8.15
N LEU A 129 -3.95 -5.23 -8.44
CA LEU A 129 -5.35 -4.81 -8.41
C LEU A 129 -6.21 -5.61 -9.39
N ASP A 130 -5.71 -5.83 -10.62
CA ASP A 130 -6.43 -6.63 -11.63
C ASP A 130 -6.56 -8.11 -11.23
N LEU A 131 -5.52 -8.67 -10.60
CA LEU A 131 -5.57 -10.01 -10.02
C LEU A 131 -6.64 -10.11 -8.93
N LEU A 132 -6.69 -9.14 -8.03
CA LEU A 132 -7.66 -9.11 -6.94
C LEU A 132 -9.09 -8.96 -7.47
N ARG A 133 -9.31 -8.13 -8.47
CA ARG A 133 -10.61 -8.05 -9.15
C ARG A 133 -11.05 -9.39 -9.72
N THR A 134 -10.13 -10.17 -10.28
CA THR A 134 -10.42 -11.51 -10.80
C THR A 134 -10.71 -12.51 -9.69
N ARG A 135 -10.06 -12.38 -8.54
CA ARG A 135 -10.28 -13.24 -7.37
C ARG A 135 -11.59 -12.94 -6.62
N HIS A 136 -12.09 -11.71 -6.75
CA HIS A 136 -13.31 -11.23 -6.10
C HIS A 136 -14.37 -10.80 -7.14
N PRO A 137 -14.90 -11.74 -7.93
CA PRO A 137 -15.87 -11.42 -8.99
C PRO A 137 -17.19 -10.88 -8.44
N ASP A 138 -17.54 -11.27 -7.21
CA ASP A 138 -18.74 -10.84 -6.50
C ASP A 138 -18.55 -9.51 -5.73
N GLY A 139 -17.40 -8.85 -5.94
CA GLY A 139 -17.07 -7.60 -5.25
C GLY A 139 -16.61 -7.80 -3.80
N GLY A 140 -16.78 -6.74 -3.01
CA GLY A 140 -16.42 -6.73 -1.59
C GLY A 140 -15.44 -5.62 -1.24
N ARG A 141 -14.95 -5.64 0.00
CA ARG A 141 -13.99 -4.65 0.50
C ARG A 141 -12.72 -5.33 1.00
N LEU A 142 -11.62 -5.02 0.35
CA LEU A 142 -10.31 -5.60 0.62
C LEU A 142 -9.43 -4.60 1.37
N VAL A 143 -8.58 -5.09 2.28
CA VAL A 143 -7.49 -4.31 2.89
C VAL A 143 -6.16 -4.81 2.34
N LEU A 144 -5.30 -3.89 1.89
CA LEU A 144 -3.99 -4.19 1.34
C LEU A 144 -2.90 -3.47 2.13
N GLY A 145 -2.16 -4.21 2.95
CA GLY A 145 -0.96 -3.71 3.64
C GLY A 145 0.22 -3.59 2.67
N SER A 146 0.77 -2.38 2.53
CA SER A 146 1.86 -2.10 1.60
C SER A 146 2.72 -0.92 2.08
N HIS A 147 3.36 -0.21 1.15
CA HIS A 147 4.45 0.73 1.41
C HIS A 147 4.28 2.04 0.66
N GLY A 148 4.95 3.08 1.17
CA GLY A 148 4.74 4.45 0.68
C GLY A 148 5.04 4.65 -0.79
N ASN A 149 6.18 4.14 -1.30
CA ASN A 149 6.54 4.36 -2.71
C ASN A 149 5.61 3.57 -3.65
N LEU A 150 5.33 2.30 -3.33
CA LEU A 150 4.45 1.48 -4.15
C LEU A 150 3.03 2.04 -4.19
N ILE A 151 2.46 2.42 -3.03
CA ILE A 151 1.12 3.04 -2.96
C ILE A 151 1.08 4.33 -3.78
N SER A 152 2.10 5.22 -3.63
CA SER A 152 2.16 6.45 -4.41
C SER A 152 2.17 6.19 -5.92
N LEU A 153 2.88 5.14 -6.37
CA LEU A 153 2.90 4.74 -7.79
C LEU A 153 1.57 4.15 -8.26
N MET A 154 0.84 3.42 -7.39
CA MET A 154 -0.53 2.98 -7.69
C MET A 154 -1.48 4.17 -7.87
N LEU A 155 -1.44 5.12 -6.92
CA LEU A 155 -2.25 6.32 -6.98
C LEU A 155 -1.91 7.17 -8.21
N GLN A 156 -0.61 7.30 -8.56
CA GLN A 156 -0.15 8.02 -9.75
C GLN A 156 -0.70 7.42 -11.06
N ALA A 157 -0.87 6.09 -11.11
CA ALA A 157 -1.45 5.44 -12.29
C ALA A 157 -2.92 5.85 -12.52
N LEU A 158 -3.62 6.26 -11.46
CA LEU A 158 -5.03 6.67 -11.49
C LEU A 158 -5.19 8.19 -11.54
N GLU A 159 -4.27 8.92 -10.89
CA GLU A 159 -4.25 10.38 -10.81
C GLU A 159 -2.82 10.90 -11.07
N PRO A 160 -2.52 11.36 -12.30
CA PRO A 160 -1.17 11.78 -12.69
C PRO A 160 -0.58 12.93 -11.87
N ALA A 161 -1.39 13.69 -11.13
CA ALA A 161 -0.92 14.74 -10.23
C ALA A 161 -0.20 14.18 -8.98
N VAL A 162 -0.38 12.90 -8.66
CA VAL A 162 0.37 12.23 -7.60
C VAL A 162 1.83 12.09 -8.01
N GLY A 163 2.69 12.88 -7.39
CA GLY A 163 4.11 12.95 -7.71
C GLY A 163 5.00 12.81 -6.47
N PHE A 164 6.26 13.19 -6.64
CA PHE A 164 7.26 13.10 -5.57
C PHE A 164 6.87 13.88 -4.30
N ALA A 165 6.31 15.09 -4.44
CA ALA A 165 5.88 15.89 -3.29
C ALA A 165 4.77 15.18 -2.48
N PHE A 166 3.80 14.55 -3.17
CA PHE A 166 2.77 13.74 -2.53
C PHE A 166 3.38 12.55 -1.77
N HIS A 167 4.29 11.81 -2.43
CA HIS A 167 4.99 10.70 -1.80
C HIS A 167 5.72 11.11 -0.51
N MET A 168 6.42 12.24 -0.54
CA MET A 168 7.16 12.75 0.61
C MET A 168 6.26 13.25 1.75
N ALA A 169 5.05 13.70 1.44
CA ALA A 169 4.06 14.17 2.43
C ALA A 169 3.16 13.05 2.98
N MET A 170 3.24 11.83 2.44
CA MET A 170 2.40 10.72 2.86
C MET A 170 2.65 10.34 4.32
N PRO A 171 1.64 10.38 5.21
CA PRO A 171 1.80 10.01 6.62
C PRO A 171 2.11 8.52 6.81
N THR A 172 2.47 8.16 8.03
CA THR A 172 2.78 6.78 8.43
C THR A 172 2.08 6.49 9.74
N PRO A 173 1.03 5.63 9.77
CA PRO A 173 0.40 4.97 8.61
C PRO A 173 -0.38 5.95 7.72
N ALA A 174 -0.81 5.48 6.55
CA ALA A 174 -1.75 6.19 5.68
C ALA A 174 -2.78 5.22 5.10
N LEU A 175 -3.98 5.73 4.87
CA LEU A 175 -5.10 4.97 4.30
C LEU A 175 -5.61 5.66 3.02
N TYR A 176 -5.86 4.86 1.98
CA TYR A 176 -6.47 5.31 0.73
C TYR A 176 -7.54 4.33 0.31
N ARG A 177 -8.66 4.84 -0.21
CA ARG A 177 -9.73 4.02 -0.78
C ARG A 177 -9.69 4.07 -2.29
N LEU A 178 -9.64 2.92 -2.93
CA LEU A 178 -9.85 2.74 -4.35
C LEU A 178 -11.15 1.98 -4.57
N SER A 179 -11.91 2.36 -5.58
CA SER A 179 -13.12 1.63 -5.97
C SER A 179 -13.06 1.27 -7.45
N HIS A 180 -13.50 0.08 -7.79
CA HIS A 180 -13.65 -0.40 -9.17
C HIS A 180 -15.13 -0.49 -9.52
N ASP A 181 -15.57 0.29 -10.52
CA ASP A 181 -16.97 0.42 -10.93
C ASP A 181 -17.41 -0.60 -12.01
N GLY A 182 -16.62 -1.64 -12.21
CA GLY A 182 -16.80 -2.63 -13.30
C GLY A 182 -16.02 -2.27 -14.58
N LEU A 183 -15.58 -1.01 -14.73
CA LEU A 183 -14.86 -0.51 -15.90
C LEU A 183 -13.44 -0.07 -15.57
N ARG A 184 -13.26 0.65 -14.46
CA ARG A 184 -11.96 1.24 -14.07
C ARG A 184 -11.83 1.42 -12.57
N TRP A 185 -10.60 1.50 -12.12
CA TRP A 185 -10.26 1.93 -10.77
C TRP A 185 -10.35 3.45 -10.63
N ARG A 186 -10.78 3.92 -9.46
CA ARG A 186 -10.79 5.34 -9.07
C ARG A 186 -10.31 5.49 -7.63
N ILE A 187 -9.69 6.62 -7.30
CA ILE A 187 -9.41 7.01 -5.93
C ILE A 187 -10.68 7.69 -5.39
N THR A 188 -11.26 7.13 -4.33
CA THR A 188 -12.50 7.63 -3.73
C THR A 188 -12.31 8.24 -2.34
N GLY A 189 -11.08 8.21 -1.78
CA GLY A 189 -10.77 8.90 -0.54
C GLY A 189 -9.34 8.62 -0.05
N GLY A 190 -8.94 9.34 1.01
CA GLY A 190 -7.67 9.17 1.69
C GLY A 190 -6.88 10.46 1.87
N HIS A 191 -5.70 10.37 2.47
CA HIS A 191 -4.85 11.52 2.73
C HIS A 191 -4.50 12.28 1.44
N GLY A 192 -4.80 13.58 1.40
CA GLY A 192 -4.62 14.42 0.20
C GLY A 192 -5.72 14.27 -0.86
N PHE A 193 -6.74 13.50 -0.58
CA PHE A 193 -7.98 13.34 -1.35
C PHE A 193 -9.19 13.66 -0.48
N ALA A 194 -10.40 13.37 -0.97
CA ALA A 194 -11.59 13.47 -0.15
C ALA A 194 -11.51 12.57 1.10
N PRO A 195 -12.20 12.90 2.20
CA PRO A 195 -12.33 11.98 3.34
C PRO A 195 -12.86 10.62 2.87
N ILE A 196 -12.46 9.56 3.58
CA ILE A 196 -13.01 8.23 3.36
C ILE A 196 -14.32 8.18 4.14
N ASP A 197 -15.45 8.23 3.42
CA ASP A 197 -16.77 8.14 4.05
C ASP A 197 -17.07 6.69 4.44
N GLU A 198 -17.56 6.48 5.67
CA GLU A 198 -18.03 5.18 6.18
C GLU A 198 -19.33 4.71 5.49
N GLY A 199 -19.97 5.60 4.73
CA GLY A 199 -21.38 5.64 4.44
C GLY A 199 -21.87 5.03 3.12
N ASP A 200 -21.13 4.13 2.47
CA ASP A 200 -21.69 3.30 1.38
C ASP A 200 -21.58 1.82 1.77
N ALA A 201 -22.39 1.42 2.73
CA ALA A 201 -22.68 0.03 3.04
C ALA A 201 -23.87 -0.46 2.20
#